data_927fc499ac6c7fd3901f59afdaadba30
#
_entry.id   927fc499ac6c7fd3901f59afdaadba30
#
_cell.length_a   1.000
_cell.length_b   1.000
_cell.length_c   1.000
_cell.angle_alpha   90.00
_cell.angle_beta   90.00
_cell.angle_gamma   90.00
#
_symmetry.space_group_name_H-M   'P 1'
#
loop_
_entity.id
_entity.type
_entity.pdbx_description
1 polymer ?
#
loop_
_entity_poly.entity_id
_entity_poly.type
_entity_poly.pdbx_seq_one_letter_code
_entity_poly.pdbx_strand_id
1 'polypeptide(L)'
;MLFRSQIHDGPPHGSQLQRVAIIEDHAMKTWAVTASIVHPGIGMKDTEERARYGEALAGLLDVAGRTEKVDEILFMVRTVPEDGAERDLWVNRHRRPNAPELSEVVNSDLAHGLTQASVRTEQFVTILVPETRIARSAKESGGGFEGRCRELYLLMAEIEA
;
A
#
# COMPACT_ATOMS: atom_id res chain seq x y z
N MET A 1 18.25 15.67 -19.16
CA MET A 1 18.11 15.71 -17.70
C MET A 1 17.76 14.30 -17.27
N LEU A 2 18.69 13.53 -16.74
CA LEU A 2 18.39 12.17 -16.26
C LEU A 2 17.55 12.31 -14.99
N PHE A 3 16.39 11.66 -14.98
CA PHE A 3 15.62 11.54 -13.75
C PHE A 3 16.46 10.79 -12.72
N ARG A 4 16.52 11.31 -11.51
CA ARG A 4 17.30 10.70 -10.42
C ARG A 4 16.68 9.38 -9.97
N SER A 5 15.36 9.25 -10.08
CA SER A 5 14.61 8.08 -9.64
C SER A 5 13.82 7.50 -10.82
N GLN A 6 13.73 6.18 -10.90
CA GLN A 6 12.94 5.44 -11.87
C GLN A 6 11.96 4.52 -11.13
N ILE A 7 10.77 4.39 -11.68
CA ILE A 7 9.74 3.46 -11.17
C ILE A 7 9.62 2.34 -12.19
N HIS A 8 9.75 1.13 -11.71
CA HIS A 8 9.66 -0.10 -12.51
C HIS A 8 8.47 -0.93 -12.06
N ASP A 9 7.83 -1.61 -13.01
CA ASP A 9 6.92 -2.70 -12.67
C ASP A 9 7.74 -3.91 -12.23
N GLY A 10 7.59 -4.29 -10.97
CA GLY A 10 8.20 -5.50 -10.46
C GLY A 10 7.68 -6.76 -11.13
N PRO A 11 8.39 -7.90 -11.06
CA PRO A 11 7.88 -9.17 -11.54
C PRO A 11 6.59 -9.56 -10.80
N PRO A 12 5.71 -10.39 -11.41
CA PRO A 12 4.52 -10.87 -10.74
C PRO A 12 4.86 -11.56 -9.42
N HIS A 13 4.13 -11.22 -8.35
CA HIS A 13 4.36 -11.70 -7.00
C HIS A 13 3.06 -12.19 -6.35
N GLY A 14 3.18 -13.18 -5.46
CA GLY A 14 2.07 -13.75 -4.72
C GLY A 14 1.11 -14.59 -5.57
N SER A 15 0.07 -15.12 -4.92
CA SER A 15 -0.93 -15.99 -5.54
C SER A 15 -1.79 -15.29 -6.60
N GLN A 16 -1.91 -13.97 -6.50
CA GLN A 16 -2.71 -13.14 -7.43
C GLN A 16 -1.86 -12.56 -8.57
N LEU A 17 -0.56 -12.90 -8.64
CA LEU A 17 0.37 -12.40 -9.64
C LEU A 17 0.37 -10.86 -9.76
N GLN A 18 0.21 -10.18 -8.64
CA GLN A 18 0.22 -8.71 -8.60
C GLN A 18 1.62 -8.18 -8.89
N ARG A 19 1.67 -7.03 -9.56
CA ARG A 19 2.91 -6.31 -9.79
C ARG A 19 3.03 -5.21 -8.74
N VAL A 20 4.20 -5.11 -8.13
CA VAL A 20 4.51 -4.11 -7.11
C VAL A 20 5.42 -3.06 -7.73
N ALA A 21 5.20 -1.81 -7.39
CA ALA A 21 6.07 -0.73 -7.85
C ALA A 21 7.43 -0.81 -7.15
N ILE A 22 8.48 -0.90 -7.94
CA ILE A 22 9.88 -0.89 -7.50
C ILE A 22 10.48 0.46 -7.88
N ILE A 23 11.05 1.15 -6.93
CA ILE A 23 11.67 2.46 -7.12
C ILE A 23 13.18 2.28 -7.05
N GLU A 24 13.90 2.76 -8.07
CA GLU A 24 15.34 2.82 -8.10
C GLU A 24 15.78 4.28 -8.06
N ASP A 25 16.57 4.67 -7.06
CA ASP A 25 17.22 5.98 -7.02
C ASP A 25 18.70 5.85 -7.35
N HIS A 26 19.06 6.30 -8.53
CA HIS A 26 20.44 6.22 -9.03
C HIS A 26 21.38 7.18 -8.30
N ALA A 27 20.87 8.29 -7.76
CA ALA A 27 21.70 9.29 -7.09
C ALA A 27 22.07 8.81 -5.68
N MET A 28 21.11 8.26 -4.97
CA MET A 28 21.30 7.73 -3.61
C MET A 28 21.76 6.27 -3.61
N LYS A 29 21.74 5.60 -4.75
CA LYS A 29 22.01 4.15 -4.90
C LYS A 29 21.14 3.33 -3.95
N THR A 30 19.85 3.61 -3.98
CA THR A 30 18.86 2.95 -3.14
C THR A 30 17.76 2.31 -3.98
N TRP A 31 17.18 1.30 -3.42
CA TRP A 31 16.01 0.60 -3.96
C TRP A 31 14.88 0.69 -2.96
N ALA A 32 13.65 0.83 -3.46
CA ALA A 32 12.50 0.82 -2.57
C ALA A 32 11.34 0.03 -3.17
N VAL A 33 10.51 -0.48 -2.29
CA VAL A 33 9.24 -1.12 -2.61
C VAL A 33 8.13 -0.42 -1.85
N THR A 34 7.02 -0.16 -2.52
CA THR A 34 5.86 0.49 -1.92
C THR A 34 4.66 -0.44 -1.95
N ALA A 35 4.04 -0.63 -0.79
CA ALA A 35 2.80 -1.38 -0.64
C ALA A 35 1.67 -0.48 -0.13
N SER A 36 0.45 -0.78 -0.55
CA SER A 36 -0.76 -0.16 0.00
C SER A 36 -1.12 -0.86 1.30
N ILE A 37 -1.47 -0.08 2.33
CA ILE A 37 -1.96 -0.59 3.61
C ILE A 37 -3.47 -0.45 3.64
N VAL A 38 -4.18 -1.54 3.92
CA VAL A 38 -5.61 -1.52 4.18
C VAL A 38 -5.83 -1.67 5.68
N HIS A 39 -6.26 -0.60 6.32
CA HIS A 39 -6.50 -0.57 7.75
C HIS A 39 -7.86 0.06 8.07
N PRO A 40 -8.70 -0.57 8.91
CA PRO A 40 -10.05 -0.08 9.21
C PRO A 40 -10.08 1.19 10.07
N GLY A 41 -8.91 1.71 10.47
CA GLY A 41 -8.81 2.83 11.40
C GLY A 41 -8.90 2.39 12.88
N ILE A 42 -8.49 3.28 13.77
CA ILE A 42 -8.48 3.05 15.23
C ILE A 42 -9.51 3.90 15.99
N GLY A 43 -10.23 4.78 15.29
CA GLY A 43 -11.08 5.78 15.92
C GLY A 43 -12.24 5.20 16.77
N MET A 44 -12.77 4.05 16.36
CA MET A 44 -13.88 3.36 17.05
C MET A 44 -13.42 2.12 17.82
N LYS A 45 -12.12 1.94 18.02
CA LYS A 45 -11.54 0.79 18.68
C LYS A 45 -11.39 1.05 20.18
N ASP A 46 -11.54 0.01 20.99
CA ASP A 46 -11.28 0.09 22.43
C ASP A 46 -9.78 0.19 22.74
N THR A 47 -9.46 0.37 24.01
CA THR A 47 -8.09 0.57 24.48
C THR A 47 -7.21 -0.65 24.23
N GLU A 48 -7.76 -1.85 24.37
CA GLU A 48 -7.02 -3.10 24.20
C GLU A 48 -6.70 -3.35 22.71
N GLU A 49 -7.68 -3.12 21.83
CA GLU A 49 -7.45 -3.19 20.40
C GLU A 49 -6.40 -2.18 19.90
N ARG A 50 -6.45 -0.93 20.43
CA ARG A 50 -5.42 0.08 20.12
C ARG A 50 -4.04 -0.33 20.58
N ALA A 51 -3.92 -0.93 21.76
CA ALA A 51 -2.65 -1.43 22.26
C ALA A 51 -2.09 -2.53 21.38
N ARG A 52 -2.92 -3.47 20.91
CA ARG A 52 -2.51 -4.52 19.96
C ARG A 52 -1.97 -3.95 18.65
N TYR A 53 -2.60 -2.91 18.10
CA TYR A 53 -2.06 -2.25 16.89
C TYR A 53 -0.72 -1.55 17.17
N GLY A 54 -0.56 -0.97 18.34
CA GLY A 54 0.73 -0.39 18.75
C GLY A 54 1.83 -1.43 18.88
N GLU A 55 1.52 -2.60 19.46
CA GLU A 55 2.45 -3.73 19.56
C GLU A 55 2.81 -4.30 18.18
N ALA A 56 1.84 -4.43 17.28
CA ALA A 56 2.08 -4.87 15.91
C ALA A 56 3.01 -3.89 15.15
N LEU A 57 2.80 -2.59 15.29
CA LEU A 57 3.69 -1.58 14.69
C LEU A 57 5.10 -1.66 15.29
N ALA A 58 5.21 -1.81 16.61
CA ALA A 58 6.50 -1.97 17.28
C ALA A 58 7.23 -3.24 16.79
N GLY A 59 6.50 -4.35 16.63
CA GLY A 59 7.02 -5.59 16.07
C GLY A 59 7.56 -5.42 14.64
N LEU A 60 6.81 -4.74 13.79
CA LEU A 60 7.23 -4.41 12.43
C LEU A 60 8.55 -3.62 12.41
N LEU A 61 8.65 -2.58 13.24
CA LEU A 61 9.86 -1.77 13.33
C LEU A 61 11.06 -2.56 13.88
N ASP A 62 10.82 -3.45 14.84
CA ASP A 62 11.86 -4.32 15.41
C ASP A 62 12.38 -5.33 14.37
N VAL A 63 11.49 -5.98 13.62
CA VAL A 63 11.88 -6.88 12.52
C VAL A 63 12.69 -6.10 11.48
N ALA A 64 12.23 -4.95 11.03
CA ALA A 64 12.94 -4.14 10.06
C ALA A 64 14.34 -3.72 10.55
N GLY A 65 14.46 -3.35 11.84
CA GLY A 65 15.74 -3.00 12.46
C GLY A 65 16.71 -4.19 12.54
N ARG A 66 16.20 -5.39 12.76
CA ARG A 66 17.04 -6.62 12.85
C ARG A 66 17.57 -7.09 11.51
N THR A 67 16.89 -6.80 10.40
CA THR A 67 17.34 -7.26 9.07
C THR A 67 18.65 -6.62 8.63
N GLU A 68 19.06 -5.50 9.25
CA GLU A 68 20.22 -4.68 8.85
C GLU A 68 20.22 -4.25 7.38
N LYS A 69 19.22 -4.68 6.60
CA LYS A 69 19.07 -4.35 5.19
C LYS A 69 18.29 -3.05 4.99
N VAL A 70 17.28 -2.82 5.81
CA VAL A 70 16.40 -1.64 5.73
C VAL A 70 17.14 -0.40 6.24
N ASP A 71 17.01 0.68 5.50
CA ASP A 71 17.55 1.98 5.88
C ASP A 71 16.45 2.90 6.40
N GLU A 72 15.32 2.90 5.71
CA GLU A 72 14.19 3.77 6.05
C GLU A 72 12.87 3.04 5.76
N ILE A 73 11.90 3.27 6.63
CA ILE A 73 10.49 2.93 6.40
C ILE A 73 9.70 4.23 6.41
N LEU A 74 9.04 4.51 5.29
CA LEU A 74 8.18 5.68 5.14
C LEU A 74 6.71 5.26 5.17
N PHE A 75 5.97 5.78 6.14
CA PHE A 75 4.51 5.67 6.17
C PHE A 75 3.92 6.94 5.56
N MET A 76 3.13 6.77 4.51
CA MET A 76 2.44 7.87 3.86
C MET A 76 0.94 7.69 4.01
N VAL A 77 0.29 8.74 4.50
CA VAL A 77 -1.17 8.83 4.53
C VAL A 77 -1.56 10.03 3.68
N ARG A 78 -2.40 9.80 2.69
CA ARG A 78 -2.96 10.89 1.89
C ARG A 78 -4.48 10.86 1.89
N THR A 79 -5.06 12.02 1.83
CA THR A 79 -6.50 12.21 1.71
C THR A 79 -6.78 12.71 0.30
N VAL A 80 -7.65 12.03 -0.42
CA VAL A 80 -8.07 12.39 -1.76
C VAL A 80 -9.59 12.61 -1.78
N PRO A 81 -10.11 13.55 -2.58
CA PRO A 81 -11.54 13.69 -2.77
C PRO A 81 -12.12 12.39 -3.31
N GLU A 82 -13.27 11.98 -2.78
CA GLU A 82 -14.02 10.83 -3.28
C GLU A 82 -14.92 11.29 -4.41
N ASP A 83 -14.77 10.72 -5.60
CA ASP A 83 -15.63 11.04 -6.75
C ASP A 83 -16.93 10.23 -6.79
N GLY A 84 -17.08 9.28 -5.87
CA GLY A 84 -18.25 8.40 -5.77
C GLY A 84 -18.33 7.31 -6.84
N ALA A 85 -17.38 7.21 -7.77
CA ALA A 85 -17.45 6.29 -8.90
C ALA A 85 -17.54 4.82 -8.47
N GLU A 86 -16.77 4.40 -7.47
CA GLU A 86 -16.81 3.02 -6.95
C GLU A 86 -18.16 2.71 -6.31
N ARG A 87 -18.70 3.65 -5.54
CA ARG A 87 -20.02 3.53 -4.94
C ARG A 87 -21.12 3.45 -6.00
N ASP A 88 -21.07 4.30 -7.01
CA ASP A 88 -22.04 4.31 -8.09
C ASP A 88 -22.00 3.00 -8.88
N LEU A 89 -20.82 2.44 -9.13
CA LEU A 89 -20.66 1.11 -9.72
C LEU A 89 -21.26 0.03 -8.83
N TRP A 90 -21.03 0.10 -7.52
CA TRP A 90 -21.61 -0.87 -6.58
C TRP A 90 -23.12 -0.77 -6.53
N VAL A 91 -23.69 0.43 -6.39
CA VAL A 91 -25.14 0.68 -6.37
C VAL A 91 -25.77 0.18 -7.66
N ASN A 92 -25.21 0.50 -8.82
CA ASN A 92 -25.73 0.06 -10.11
C ASN A 92 -25.74 -1.46 -10.27
N ARG A 93 -24.73 -2.17 -9.74
CA ARG A 93 -24.68 -3.64 -9.77
C ARG A 93 -25.68 -4.30 -8.82
N HIS A 94 -26.04 -3.63 -7.72
CA HIS A 94 -26.93 -4.19 -6.69
C HIS A 94 -28.33 -3.58 -6.69
N ARG A 95 -28.62 -2.70 -7.64
CA ARG A 95 -29.94 -2.06 -7.78
C ARG A 95 -31.00 -3.11 -8.06
N ARG A 96 -32.06 -3.10 -7.26
CA ARG A 96 -33.21 -3.98 -7.48
C ARG A 96 -34.07 -3.41 -8.61
N PRO A 97 -34.40 -4.19 -9.65
CA PRO A 97 -35.42 -3.80 -10.59
C PRO A 97 -36.76 -3.65 -9.83
N ASN A 98 -37.47 -2.57 -10.07
CA ASN A 98 -38.73 -2.22 -9.38
C ASN A 98 -38.59 -1.78 -7.91
N ALA A 99 -37.49 -1.14 -7.55
CA ALA A 99 -37.40 -0.48 -6.26
C ALA A 99 -38.46 0.63 -6.13
N PRO A 100 -39.03 0.89 -4.93
CA PRO A 100 -39.92 2.02 -4.71
C PRO A 100 -39.27 3.34 -5.11
N GLU A 101 -40.03 4.22 -5.78
CA GLU A 101 -39.54 5.52 -6.26
C GLU A 101 -38.91 6.34 -5.14
N LEU A 102 -39.48 6.33 -3.93
CA LEU A 102 -38.94 7.00 -2.77
C LEU A 102 -37.51 6.51 -2.42
N SER A 103 -37.26 5.20 -2.54
CA SER A 103 -35.93 4.63 -2.30
C SER A 103 -34.93 5.09 -3.35
N GLU A 104 -35.36 5.31 -4.59
CA GLU A 104 -34.49 5.81 -5.66
C GLU A 104 -34.14 7.28 -5.42
N VAL A 105 -35.10 8.11 -5.02
CA VAL A 105 -34.89 9.52 -4.66
C VAL A 105 -33.92 9.63 -3.49
N VAL A 106 -34.15 8.90 -2.39
CA VAL A 106 -33.27 8.91 -1.21
C VAL A 106 -31.86 8.45 -1.58
N ASN A 107 -31.70 7.39 -2.37
CA ASN A 107 -30.39 6.94 -2.80
C ASN A 107 -29.66 7.97 -3.69
N SER A 108 -30.38 8.67 -4.54
CA SER A 108 -29.83 9.73 -5.39
C SER A 108 -29.36 10.92 -4.54
N ASP A 109 -30.17 11.36 -3.58
CA ASP A 109 -29.85 12.48 -2.70
C ASP A 109 -28.65 12.16 -1.80
N LEU A 110 -28.61 10.94 -1.24
CA LEU A 110 -27.46 10.43 -0.49
C LEU A 110 -26.21 10.37 -1.37
N ALA A 111 -26.35 9.91 -2.61
CA ALA A 111 -25.27 9.88 -3.57
C ALA A 111 -24.66 11.26 -3.76
N HIS A 112 -25.51 12.26 -4.00
CA HIS A 112 -25.08 13.63 -4.24
C HIS A 112 -24.41 14.25 -3.01
N GLY A 113 -25.02 14.12 -1.84
CA GLY A 113 -24.49 14.64 -0.59
C GLY A 113 -23.16 14.00 -0.17
N LEU A 114 -23.03 12.69 -0.31
CA LEU A 114 -21.80 11.95 0.02
C LEU A 114 -20.66 12.29 -0.94
N THR A 115 -20.91 12.40 -2.25
CA THR A 115 -19.87 12.72 -3.23
C THR A 115 -19.27 14.12 -3.02
N GLN A 116 -20.07 15.07 -2.53
CA GLN A 116 -19.57 16.43 -2.26
C GLN A 116 -18.77 16.58 -0.97
N ALA A 117 -18.95 15.67 0.00
CA ALA A 117 -18.40 15.79 1.35
C ALA A 117 -17.42 14.69 1.73
N SER A 118 -17.31 13.63 0.94
CA SER A 118 -16.48 12.49 1.32
C SER A 118 -15.05 12.59 0.79
N VAL A 119 -14.15 12.11 1.60
CA VAL A 119 -12.73 11.98 1.28
C VAL A 119 -12.32 10.53 1.52
N ARG A 120 -11.47 10.01 0.64
CA ARG A 120 -10.85 8.72 0.80
C ARG A 120 -9.46 8.90 1.37
N THR A 121 -9.16 8.14 2.41
CA THR A 121 -7.81 8.08 2.97
C THR A 121 -7.10 6.86 2.41
N GLU A 122 -5.96 7.09 1.80
CA GLU A 122 -5.08 6.05 1.28
C GLU A 122 -3.81 6.00 2.11
N GLN A 123 -3.35 4.81 2.41
CA GLN A 123 -2.19 4.56 3.26
C GLN A 123 -1.20 3.68 2.52
N PHE A 124 0.07 4.04 2.61
CA PHE A 124 1.16 3.33 1.96
C PHE A 124 2.33 3.17 2.92
N VAL A 125 3.04 2.09 2.78
CA VAL A 125 4.35 1.88 3.38
C VAL A 125 5.38 1.73 2.27
N THR A 126 6.50 2.43 2.40
CA THR A 126 7.64 2.30 1.50
C THR A 126 8.85 1.85 2.32
N ILE A 127 9.48 0.77 1.90
CA ILE A 127 10.69 0.24 2.50
C ILE A 127 11.84 0.61 1.58
N LEU A 128 12.83 1.32 2.11
CA LEU A 128 13.99 1.80 1.39
C LEU A 128 15.25 1.05 1.85
N VAL A 129 16.02 0.59 0.87
CA VAL A 129 17.19 -0.27 1.07
C VAL A 129 18.36 0.24 0.25
N PRO A 130 19.54 0.49 0.84
CA PRO A 130 20.74 0.79 0.09
C PRO A 130 21.17 -0.39 -0.78
N GLU A 131 21.57 -0.12 -2.01
CA GLU A 131 22.00 -1.16 -2.95
C GLU A 131 23.12 -2.03 -2.37
N THR A 132 24.02 -1.43 -1.61
CA THR A 132 25.16 -2.13 -0.98
C THR A 132 24.73 -3.22 0.00
N ARG A 133 23.59 -3.04 0.67
CA ARG A 133 23.09 -4.00 1.68
C ARG A 133 22.42 -5.22 1.05
N ILE A 134 21.91 -5.10 -0.18
CA ILE A 134 21.24 -6.19 -0.89
C ILE A 134 22.04 -6.75 -2.07
N ALA A 135 23.15 -6.12 -2.46
CA ALA A 135 23.91 -6.49 -3.65
C ALA A 135 24.34 -7.96 -3.69
N ARG A 136 24.76 -8.51 -2.53
CA ARG A 136 25.21 -9.90 -2.42
C ARG A 136 24.03 -10.86 -2.54
N SER A 137 23.00 -10.69 -1.73
CA SER A 137 21.82 -11.56 -1.75
C SER A 137 21.06 -11.46 -3.07
N ALA A 138 20.97 -10.27 -3.66
CA ALA A 138 20.39 -10.09 -4.98
C ALA A 138 21.16 -10.87 -6.07
N LYS A 139 22.49 -10.93 -5.97
CA LYS A 139 23.30 -11.75 -6.89
C LYS A 139 23.05 -13.24 -6.72
N GLU A 140 22.91 -13.70 -5.49
CA GLU A 140 22.58 -15.10 -5.14
C GLU A 140 21.15 -15.45 -5.60
N SER A 141 20.24 -14.49 -5.60
CA SER A 141 18.83 -14.63 -6.03
C SER A 141 18.61 -14.48 -7.56
N GLY A 142 19.67 -14.51 -8.35
CA GLY A 142 19.62 -14.46 -9.82
C GLY A 142 20.23 -13.21 -10.44
N GLY A 143 20.61 -12.22 -9.63
CA GLY A 143 21.28 -11.00 -10.09
C GLY A 143 20.38 -10.02 -10.86
N GLY A 144 20.97 -8.90 -11.26
CA GLY A 144 20.27 -7.89 -12.05
C GLY A 144 19.06 -7.29 -11.37
N PHE A 145 18.12 -6.80 -12.14
CA PHE A 145 16.87 -6.23 -11.66
C PHE A 145 16.00 -7.25 -10.92
N GLU A 146 15.84 -8.43 -11.50
CA GLU A 146 14.98 -9.48 -10.91
C GLU A 146 15.50 -9.97 -9.53
N GLY A 147 16.81 -10.12 -9.37
CA GLY A 147 17.38 -10.50 -8.08
C GLY A 147 17.12 -9.45 -7.00
N ARG A 148 17.20 -8.16 -7.35
CA ARG A 148 16.86 -7.07 -6.43
C ARG A 148 15.38 -7.07 -6.06
N CYS A 149 14.50 -7.28 -7.03
CA CYS A 149 13.07 -7.40 -6.77
C CYS A 149 12.74 -8.54 -5.83
N ARG A 150 13.36 -9.70 -6.01
CA ARG A 150 13.17 -10.86 -5.10
C ARG A 150 13.57 -10.55 -3.68
N GLU A 151 14.70 -9.87 -3.48
CA GLU A 151 15.14 -9.45 -2.15
C GLU A 151 14.18 -8.45 -1.50
N LEU A 152 13.68 -7.48 -2.26
CA LEU A 152 12.69 -6.53 -1.76
C LEU A 152 11.36 -7.21 -1.39
N TYR A 153 10.94 -8.19 -2.17
CA TYR A 153 9.73 -8.97 -1.88
C TYR A 153 9.89 -9.85 -0.65
N LEU A 154 11.07 -10.43 -0.44
CA LEU A 154 11.37 -11.19 0.79
C LEU A 154 11.33 -10.29 2.02
N LEU A 155 11.93 -9.10 1.95
CA LEU A 155 11.87 -8.12 3.03
C LEU A 155 10.45 -7.66 3.32
N MET A 156 9.64 -7.42 2.29
CA MET A 156 8.24 -7.06 2.46
C MET A 156 7.45 -8.18 3.13
N ALA A 157 7.64 -9.42 2.70
CA ALA A 157 6.98 -10.58 3.31
C ALA A 157 7.42 -10.82 4.76
N GLU A 158 8.69 -10.54 5.10
CA GLU A 158 9.21 -10.63 6.47
C GLU A 158 8.58 -9.58 7.40
N ILE A 159 8.29 -8.40 6.86
CA ILE A 159 7.65 -7.29 7.58
C ILE A 159 6.13 -7.50 7.71
N GLU A 160 5.50 -8.20 6.76
CA GLU A 160 4.06 -8.52 6.79
C GLU A 160 3.73 -9.69 7.73
N ALA A 161 4.68 -10.52 8.10
CA ALA A 161 4.49 -11.72 8.93
C ALA A 161 4.36 -11.40 10.43
#